data_d35912c24e956f385fc31991861ea405
#
_entry.id   d35912c24e956f385fc31991861ea405
#
_cell.length_a   1.000
_cell.length_b   1.000
_cell.length_c   1.000
_cell.angle_alpha   90.00
_cell.angle_beta   90.00
_cell.angle_gamma   90.00
#
_symmetry.space_group_name_H-M   'P 1'
#
loop_
_entity.id
_entity.type
_entity.pdbx_description
1 polymer ?
#
loop_
_entity_poly.entity_id
_entity_poly.type
_entity_poly.pdbx_seq_one_letter_code
_entity_poly.pdbx_strand_id
1 'polypeptide(L)'
;MEYITNLALEKEAKSVIKSKSMVSEEIHLNQALEEMGIEVIESDLGEYIIQLAKETPSHIIVPAIHKNKEQVAELFSKIAGEEIPADPQILASFARKILREKFLKADIGLSGANFAVAESGSIVLVSNEGNARLTTTLPKTHVVTMGMERIAPDWESLDALISLLPRSATGQKITTYLTGISGPKRKGDVDGPEEMHIVIIDNGRSEILGTEYQNILHCIRCGACLNHCPVYRHIGGHAYG
;
A
#
# COMPACT_ATOMS: atom_id res chain seq x y z
N MET A 1 8.92 10.03 9.14
CA MET A 1 9.00 8.82 9.96
C MET A 1 8.68 9.12 11.41
N GLU A 2 9.41 9.98 12.09
CA GLU A 2 9.26 10.37 13.50
C GLU A 2 7.80 10.70 13.91
N TYR A 3 7.05 11.44 13.07
CA TYR A 3 5.65 11.75 13.35
C TYR A 3 4.80 10.48 13.51
N ILE A 4 4.97 9.49 12.62
CA ILE A 4 4.16 8.26 12.64
C ILE A 4 4.53 7.37 13.83
N THR A 5 5.82 7.26 14.14
CA THR A 5 6.28 6.48 15.28
C THR A 5 5.83 7.11 16.61
N ASN A 6 5.90 8.43 16.74
CA ASN A 6 5.39 9.13 17.91
C ASN A 6 3.86 8.99 18.07
N LEU A 7 3.11 9.08 16.96
CA LEU A 7 1.67 8.84 16.96
C LEU A 7 1.34 7.41 17.44
N ALA A 8 2.07 6.42 16.94
CA ALA A 8 1.87 5.04 17.35
C ALA A 8 2.12 4.83 18.85
N LEU A 9 3.14 5.49 19.42
CA LEU A 9 3.39 5.50 20.87
C LEU A 9 2.27 6.21 21.65
N GLU A 10 1.84 7.39 21.18
CA GLU A 10 0.73 8.14 21.81
C GLU A 10 -0.56 7.34 21.86
N LYS A 11 -0.83 6.55 20.83
CA LYS A 11 -2.00 5.67 20.74
C LYS A 11 -1.80 4.31 21.44
N GLU A 12 -0.63 4.08 22.04
CA GLU A 12 -0.28 2.79 22.64
C GLU A 12 -0.53 1.61 21.66
N ALA A 13 -0.31 1.86 20.36
CA ALA A 13 -0.60 0.92 19.30
C ALA A 13 0.31 -0.31 19.41
N LYS A 14 -0.30 -1.49 19.32
CA LYS A 14 0.38 -2.79 19.29
C LYS A 14 0.45 -3.36 17.88
N SER A 15 -0.42 -2.88 17.01
CA SER A 15 -0.52 -3.37 15.64
C SER A 15 -0.87 -2.27 14.65
N VAL A 16 -0.24 -2.33 13.48
CA VAL A 16 -0.52 -1.48 12.31
C VAL A 16 -0.87 -2.40 11.15
N ILE A 17 -2.09 -2.25 10.59
CA ILE A 17 -2.44 -2.91 9.34
C ILE A 17 -2.19 -1.95 8.19
N LYS A 18 -1.45 -2.41 7.19
CA LYS A 18 -0.98 -1.56 6.10
C LYS A 18 -1.55 -2.04 4.76
N SER A 19 -2.20 -1.15 4.02
CA SER A 19 -2.38 -1.37 2.59
C SER A 19 -1.16 -0.85 1.86
N LYS A 20 -0.71 -1.57 0.84
CA LYS A 20 0.50 -1.30 0.06
C LYS A 20 0.82 0.19 -0.06
N SER A 21 1.99 0.58 0.39
CA SER A 21 2.49 1.95 0.28
C SER A 21 3.99 1.96 -0.02
N MET A 22 4.34 2.21 -1.27
CA MET A 22 5.74 2.29 -1.68
C MET A 22 6.49 3.44 -0.98
N VAL A 23 5.79 4.52 -0.62
CA VAL A 23 6.40 5.65 0.08
C VAL A 23 6.78 5.28 1.52
N SER A 24 5.99 4.42 2.17
CA SER A 24 6.35 3.91 3.50
C SER A 24 7.53 2.93 3.46
N GLU A 25 7.69 2.20 2.36
CA GLU A 25 8.85 1.34 2.12
C GLU A 25 10.11 2.15 1.87
N GLU A 26 10.00 3.21 1.07
CA GLU A 26 11.08 4.15 0.76
C GLU A 26 11.72 4.76 2.02
N ILE A 27 10.95 4.97 3.07
CA ILE A 27 11.41 5.50 4.36
C ILE A 27 11.63 4.40 5.42
N HIS A 28 11.60 3.12 5.06
CA HIS A 28 11.78 1.98 5.96
C HIS A 28 10.84 1.98 7.18
N LEU A 29 9.59 2.42 6.99
CA LEU A 29 8.65 2.63 8.09
C LEU A 29 8.30 1.33 8.82
N ASN A 30 8.16 0.20 8.11
CA ASN A 30 7.87 -1.08 8.73
C ASN A 30 8.93 -1.46 9.75
N GLN A 31 10.21 -1.36 9.36
CA GLN A 31 11.32 -1.66 10.25
C GLN A 31 11.30 -0.78 11.50
N ALA A 32 11.08 0.53 11.35
CA ALA A 32 11.03 1.47 12.46
C ALA A 32 9.91 1.14 13.47
N LEU A 33 8.75 0.70 12.99
CA LEU A 33 7.63 0.28 13.86
C LEU A 33 7.91 -1.06 14.55
N GLU A 34 8.48 -2.03 13.82
CA GLU A 34 8.85 -3.34 14.36
C GLU A 34 9.94 -3.25 15.43
N GLU A 35 10.92 -2.37 15.27
CA GLU A 35 11.95 -2.08 16.29
C GLU A 35 11.36 -1.50 17.59
N MET A 36 10.18 -0.91 17.52
CA MET A 36 9.42 -0.43 18.68
C MET A 36 8.52 -1.52 19.29
N GLY A 37 8.52 -2.74 18.75
CA GLY A 37 7.68 -3.84 19.18
C GLY A 37 6.25 -3.78 18.67
N ILE A 38 5.97 -3.00 17.61
CA ILE A 38 4.64 -2.88 17.00
C ILE A 38 4.56 -3.89 15.85
N GLU A 39 3.52 -4.73 15.84
CA GLU A 39 3.27 -5.68 14.77
C GLU A 39 2.82 -4.92 13.51
N VAL A 40 3.56 -5.03 12.41
CA VAL A 40 3.16 -4.47 11.10
C VAL A 40 2.64 -5.60 10.21
N ILE A 41 1.43 -5.43 9.69
CA ILE A 41 0.73 -6.45 8.89
C ILE A 41 0.45 -5.90 7.50
N GLU A 42 1.06 -6.48 6.49
CA GLU A 42 0.72 -6.17 5.09
C GLU A 42 -0.64 -6.81 4.75
N SER A 43 -1.55 -6.04 4.22
CA SER A 43 -2.92 -6.49 3.92
C SER A 43 -3.17 -6.79 2.44
N ASP A 44 -2.29 -6.35 1.55
CA ASP A 44 -2.24 -6.80 0.16
C ASP A 44 -1.73 -8.24 0.11
N LEU A 45 -2.40 -9.12 -0.63
CA LEU A 45 -2.03 -10.54 -0.62
C LEU A 45 -0.61 -10.78 -1.09
N GLY A 46 -0.17 -10.08 -2.14
CA GLY A 46 1.18 -10.20 -2.66
C GLY A 46 2.23 -9.73 -1.66
N GLU A 47 2.01 -8.56 -1.05
CA GLU A 47 2.89 -8.03 0.00
C GLU A 47 2.89 -8.92 1.25
N TYR A 48 1.74 -9.47 1.63
CA TYR A 48 1.64 -10.41 2.76
C TYR A 48 2.47 -11.68 2.52
N ILE A 49 2.41 -12.25 1.32
CA ILE A 49 3.23 -13.41 0.95
C ILE A 49 4.72 -13.07 1.05
N ILE A 50 5.14 -11.90 0.57
CA ILE A 50 6.52 -11.43 0.62
C ILE A 50 6.96 -11.20 2.07
N GLN A 51 6.12 -10.59 2.89
CA GLN A 51 6.38 -10.40 4.32
C GLN A 51 6.60 -11.74 5.03
N LEU A 52 5.76 -12.74 4.76
CA LEU A 52 5.91 -14.08 5.32
C LEU A 52 7.18 -14.80 4.84
N ALA A 53 7.55 -14.58 3.59
CA ALA A 53 8.78 -15.12 3.02
C ALA A 53 10.05 -14.41 3.54
N LYS A 54 9.91 -13.25 4.19
CA LYS A 54 11.00 -12.35 4.59
C LYS A 54 11.87 -11.95 3.40
N GLU A 55 11.23 -11.65 2.28
CA GLU A 55 11.86 -11.23 1.03
C GLU A 55 11.49 -9.78 0.69
N THR A 56 12.17 -9.21 -0.30
CA THR A 56 11.79 -7.92 -0.88
C THR A 56 10.85 -8.11 -2.07
N PRO A 57 9.95 -7.17 -2.36
CA PRO A 57 9.09 -7.22 -3.54
C PRO A 57 9.92 -7.28 -4.83
N SER A 58 9.52 -8.13 -5.78
CA SER A 58 10.21 -8.24 -7.08
C SER A 58 9.60 -7.35 -8.17
N HIS A 59 8.43 -6.80 -7.94
CA HIS A 59 7.74 -5.91 -8.87
C HIS A 59 6.80 -4.96 -8.11
N ILE A 60 6.72 -3.69 -8.56
CA ILE A 60 5.94 -2.65 -7.85
C ILE A 60 4.43 -2.88 -7.85
N ILE A 61 3.88 -3.59 -8.86
CA ILE A 61 2.44 -3.90 -8.94
C ILE A 61 2.15 -5.32 -8.48
N VAL A 62 3.01 -6.28 -8.83
CA VAL A 62 2.84 -7.70 -8.50
C VAL A 62 4.03 -8.18 -7.68
N PRO A 63 4.10 -7.86 -6.38
CA PRO A 63 5.28 -8.05 -5.54
C PRO A 63 5.74 -9.51 -5.46
N ALA A 64 4.81 -10.46 -5.44
CA ALA A 64 5.07 -11.90 -5.32
C ALA A 64 5.10 -12.66 -6.66
N ILE A 65 5.31 -11.98 -7.81
CA ILE A 65 5.26 -12.61 -9.15
C ILE A 65 6.26 -13.77 -9.32
N HIS A 66 7.33 -13.79 -8.53
CA HIS A 66 8.36 -14.86 -8.55
C HIS A 66 7.97 -16.08 -7.71
N LYS A 67 6.85 -16.06 -6.99
CA LYS A 67 6.35 -17.19 -6.19
C LYS A 67 5.32 -17.99 -6.99
N ASN A 68 5.46 -19.31 -6.95
CA ASN A 68 4.42 -20.22 -7.45
C ASN A 68 3.46 -20.61 -6.29
N LYS A 69 2.35 -21.26 -6.65
CA LYS A 69 1.33 -21.65 -5.68
C LYS A 69 1.82 -22.69 -4.65
N GLU A 70 2.76 -23.55 -5.02
CA GLU A 70 3.37 -24.53 -4.13
C GLU A 70 4.20 -23.86 -3.04
N GLN A 71 5.00 -22.86 -3.39
CA GLN A 71 5.77 -22.06 -2.44
C GLN A 71 4.86 -21.26 -1.50
N VAL A 72 3.75 -20.72 -2.01
CA VAL A 72 2.77 -20.03 -1.17
C VAL A 72 2.08 -21.01 -0.21
N ALA A 73 1.72 -22.21 -0.68
CA ALA A 73 1.15 -23.26 0.17
C ALA A 73 2.10 -23.67 1.29
N GLU A 74 3.40 -23.79 1.01
CA GLU A 74 4.41 -24.08 2.04
C GLU A 74 4.48 -22.98 3.11
N LEU A 75 4.48 -21.70 2.70
CA LEU A 75 4.46 -20.56 3.64
C LEU A 75 3.21 -20.58 4.53
N PHE A 76 2.04 -20.81 3.94
CA PHE A 76 0.78 -20.83 4.68
C PHE A 76 0.68 -22.04 5.59
N SER A 77 1.19 -23.20 5.17
CA SER A 77 1.24 -24.41 6.01
C SER A 77 2.09 -24.21 7.26
N LYS A 78 3.21 -23.49 7.16
CA LYS A 78 4.05 -23.13 8.32
C LYS A 78 3.29 -22.29 9.35
N ILE A 79 2.42 -21.39 8.89
CA ILE A 79 1.60 -20.53 9.77
C ILE A 79 0.43 -21.30 10.36
N ALA A 80 -0.22 -22.15 9.55
CA ALA A 80 -1.38 -22.93 9.95
C ALA A 80 -1.01 -24.03 10.95
N GLY A 81 0.24 -24.53 10.91
CA GLY A 81 0.65 -25.73 11.64
C GLY A 81 0.09 -27.03 11.05
N GLU A 82 -0.48 -26.98 9.85
CA GLU A 82 -1.05 -28.09 9.09
C GLU A 82 -0.81 -27.90 7.59
N GLU A 83 -0.94 -28.95 6.80
CA GLU A 83 -0.74 -28.89 5.36
C GLU A 83 -1.89 -28.16 4.68
N ILE A 84 -1.59 -27.08 3.95
CA ILE A 84 -2.52 -26.31 3.13
C ILE A 84 -2.30 -26.70 1.66
N PRO A 85 -3.35 -27.18 0.95
CA PRO A 85 -3.22 -27.56 -0.46
C PRO A 85 -2.81 -26.39 -1.36
N ALA A 86 -1.96 -26.67 -2.37
CA ALA A 86 -1.52 -25.70 -3.36
C ALA A 86 -2.61 -25.41 -4.42
N ASP A 87 -3.80 -25.07 -3.93
CA ASP A 87 -4.94 -24.63 -4.73
C ASP A 87 -5.19 -23.13 -4.52
N PRO A 88 -5.26 -22.32 -5.58
CA PRO A 88 -5.42 -20.87 -5.47
C PRO A 88 -6.65 -20.44 -4.67
N GLN A 89 -7.76 -21.16 -4.76
CA GLN A 89 -8.98 -20.81 -4.03
C GLN A 89 -8.84 -21.09 -2.54
N ILE A 90 -8.20 -22.21 -2.19
CA ILE A 90 -7.93 -22.58 -0.79
C ILE A 90 -6.94 -21.60 -0.18
N LEU A 91 -5.86 -21.27 -0.90
CA LEU A 91 -4.85 -20.30 -0.45
C LEU A 91 -5.45 -18.91 -0.24
N ALA A 92 -6.27 -18.43 -1.18
CA ALA A 92 -6.95 -17.15 -1.03
C ALA A 92 -7.95 -17.15 0.14
N SER A 93 -8.68 -18.24 0.35
CA SER A 93 -9.60 -18.39 1.47
C SER A 93 -8.88 -18.40 2.81
N PHE A 94 -7.73 -19.06 2.89
CA PHE A 94 -6.87 -19.09 4.07
C PHE A 94 -6.37 -17.69 4.42
N ALA A 95 -5.76 -16.99 3.46
CA ALA A 95 -5.29 -15.61 3.66
C ALA A 95 -6.41 -14.68 4.09
N ARG A 96 -7.59 -14.78 3.44
CA ARG A 96 -8.79 -14.01 3.81
C ARG A 96 -9.20 -14.23 5.26
N LYS A 97 -9.18 -15.48 5.75
CA LYS A 97 -9.54 -15.81 7.12
C LYS A 97 -8.60 -15.17 8.13
N ILE A 98 -7.28 -15.29 7.89
CA ILE A 98 -6.27 -14.73 8.79
C ILE A 98 -6.30 -13.19 8.75
N LEU A 99 -6.27 -12.59 7.58
CA LEU A 99 -6.23 -11.15 7.45
C LEU A 99 -7.51 -10.49 7.99
N ARG A 100 -8.67 -11.16 7.89
CA ARG A 100 -9.90 -10.64 8.48
C ARG A 100 -9.77 -10.37 9.98
N GLU A 101 -9.16 -11.29 10.71
CA GLU A 101 -8.94 -11.10 12.15
C GLU A 101 -7.97 -9.95 12.44
N LYS A 102 -6.94 -9.82 11.60
CA LYS A 102 -5.95 -8.74 11.70
C LYS A 102 -6.61 -7.38 11.45
N PHE A 103 -7.45 -7.26 10.42
CA PHE A 103 -8.21 -6.04 10.16
C PHE A 103 -9.10 -5.61 11.34
N LEU A 104 -9.78 -6.56 11.97
CA LEU A 104 -10.70 -6.27 13.08
C LEU A 104 -10.00 -5.88 14.39
N LYS A 105 -8.72 -6.22 14.54
CA LYS A 105 -7.94 -6.00 15.75
C LYS A 105 -6.91 -4.88 15.62
N ALA A 106 -6.66 -4.38 14.43
CA ALA A 106 -5.63 -3.38 14.19
C ALA A 106 -5.94 -2.05 14.88
N ASP A 107 -4.94 -1.50 15.55
CA ASP A 107 -5.03 -0.20 16.24
C ASP A 107 -4.95 0.95 15.25
N ILE A 108 -4.04 0.86 14.27
CA ILE A 108 -3.81 1.85 13.24
C ILE A 108 -3.94 1.23 11.87
N GLY A 109 -4.67 1.91 10.98
CA GLY A 109 -4.67 1.64 9.54
C GLY A 109 -3.69 2.57 8.84
N LEU A 110 -2.72 2.00 8.11
CA LEU A 110 -1.78 2.77 7.32
C LEU A 110 -2.00 2.54 5.84
N SER A 111 -2.25 3.59 5.09
CA SER A 111 -2.37 3.52 3.64
C SER A 111 -1.37 4.43 2.93
N GLY A 112 -1.08 4.11 1.67
CA GLY A 112 -0.59 5.10 0.73
C GLY A 112 -1.73 6.00 0.24
N ALA A 113 -1.40 6.91 -0.67
CA ALA A 113 -2.37 7.54 -1.56
C ALA A 113 -1.82 7.46 -2.99
N ASN A 114 -2.67 7.08 -3.93
CA ASN A 114 -2.30 7.16 -5.34
C ASN A 114 -2.22 8.62 -5.77
N PHE A 115 -3.17 9.42 -5.30
CA PHE A 115 -3.23 10.86 -5.54
C PHE A 115 -3.88 11.58 -4.36
N ALA A 116 -3.69 12.90 -4.28
CA ALA A 116 -4.49 13.81 -3.48
C ALA A 116 -5.01 14.94 -4.35
N VAL A 117 -6.17 15.49 -4.01
CA VAL A 117 -6.80 16.60 -4.73
C VAL A 117 -6.72 17.84 -3.86
N ALA A 118 -5.93 18.85 -4.29
CA ALA A 118 -5.65 20.03 -3.49
C ALA A 118 -6.92 20.87 -3.20
N GLU A 119 -7.79 21.04 -4.20
CA GLU A 119 -9.00 21.86 -4.05
C GLU A 119 -9.96 21.36 -2.97
N SER A 120 -9.99 20.04 -2.68
CA SER A 120 -10.91 19.44 -1.73
C SER A 120 -10.22 18.84 -0.48
N GLY A 121 -8.89 18.77 -0.48
CA GLY A 121 -8.13 18.09 0.57
C GLY A 121 -8.37 16.58 0.61
N SER A 122 -8.89 16.00 -0.47
CA SER A 122 -9.21 14.56 -0.52
C SER A 122 -8.01 13.75 -0.96
N ILE A 123 -7.82 12.57 -0.35
CA ILE A 123 -6.91 11.54 -0.87
C ILE A 123 -7.68 10.54 -1.73
N VAL A 124 -7.01 9.97 -2.70
CA VAL A 124 -7.59 9.02 -3.65
C VAL A 124 -6.78 7.74 -3.68
N LEU A 125 -7.48 6.62 -3.49
CA LEU A 125 -6.94 5.26 -3.55
C LEU A 125 -7.52 4.52 -4.74
N VAL A 126 -6.64 3.84 -5.46
CA VAL A 126 -6.96 2.97 -6.60
C VAL A 126 -6.60 1.54 -6.22
N SER A 127 -7.56 0.64 -6.21
CA SER A 127 -7.34 -0.75 -5.81
C SER A 127 -8.26 -1.71 -6.58
N ASN A 128 -7.77 -2.93 -6.80
CA ASN A 128 -8.59 -4.05 -7.30
C ASN A 128 -9.07 -4.97 -6.16
N GLU A 129 -8.62 -4.74 -4.93
CA GLU A 129 -8.91 -5.55 -3.76
C GLU A 129 -9.65 -4.76 -2.68
N GLY A 130 -10.31 -5.46 -1.77
CA GLY A 130 -11.02 -4.85 -0.64
C GLY A 130 -10.11 -4.41 0.53
N ASN A 131 -8.83 -4.80 0.53
CA ASN A 131 -7.88 -4.55 1.60
C ASN A 131 -7.71 -3.07 1.92
N ALA A 132 -7.53 -2.22 0.91
CA ALA A 132 -7.39 -0.78 1.11
C ALA A 132 -8.62 -0.17 1.81
N ARG A 133 -9.84 -0.61 1.46
CA ARG A 133 -11.07 -0.16 2.11
C ARG A 133 -11.14 -0.58 3.56
N LEU A 134 -10.79 -1.83 3.87
CA LEU A 134 -10.78 -2.32 5.25
C LEU A 134 -9.72 -1.61 6.09
N THR A 135 -8.51 -1.39 5.53
CA THR A 135 -7.44 -0.65 6.20
C THR A 135 -7.84 0.79 6.55
N THR A 136 -8.58 1.46 5.66
CA THR A 136 -8.95 2.87 5.84
C THR A 136 -10.24 3.08 6.62
N THR A 137 -11.00 2.01 6.91
CA THR A 137 -12.33 2.12 7.51
C THR A 137 -12.43 1.49 8.91
N LEU A 138 -11.77 0.35 9.14
CA LEU A 138 -11.94 -0.41 10.39
C LEU A 138 -11.13 0.13 11.56
N PRO A 139 -9.83 0.44 11.43
CA PRO A 139 -9.06 1.02 12.53
C PRO A 139 -9.58 2.40 12.92
N LYS A 140 -9.45 2.74 14.20
CA LYS A 140 -9.89 4.05 14.72
C LYS A 140 -9.02 5.21 14.24
N THR A 141 -7.73 4.95 14.02
CA THR A 141 -6.76 5.92 13.52
C THR A 141 -6.32 5.51 12.13
N HIS A 142 -6.49 6.40 11.15
CA HIS A 142 -6.03 6.21 9.79
C HIS A 142 -4.85 7.14 9.49
N VAL A 143 -3.71 6.56 9.12
CA VAL A 143 -2.51 7.29 8.70
C VAL A 143 -2.30 7.08 7.20
N VAL A 144 -2.17 8.17 6.48
CA VAL A 144 -1.90 8.19 5.05
C VAL A 144 -0.48 8.66 4.81
N THR A 145 0.32 7.90 4.07
CA THR A 145 1.64 8.32 3.62
C THR A 145 1.63 8.59 2.12
N MET A 146 2.08 9.75 1.68
CA MET A 146 2.14 10.09 0.27
C MET A 146 3.33 10.97 -0.06
N GLY A 147 3.87 10.82 -1.26
CA GLY A 147 4.87 11.75 -1.78
C GLY A 147 4.20 13.07 -2.22
N MET A 148 4.90 14.18 -2.07
CA MET A 148 4.40 15.50 -2.45
C MET A 148 4.07 15.61 -3.95
N GLU A 149 4.68 14.79 -4.78
CA GLU A 149 4.46 14.72 -6.23
C GLU A 149 3.10 14.10 -6.62
N ARG A 150 2.31 13.64 -5.63
CA ARG A 150 1.01 13.00 -5.86
C ARG A 150 -0.17 13.94 -5.80
N ILE A 151 0.06 15.23 -5.65
CA ILE A 151 -1.00 16.23 -5.52
C ILE A 151 -1.46 16.67 -6.90
N ALA A 152 -2.72 16.38 -7.23
CA ALA A 152 -3.42 16.95 -8.35
C ALA A 152 -4.10 18.26 -7.90
N PRO A 153 -4.11 19.34 -8.72
CA PRO A 153 -4.72 20.60 -8.34
C PRO A 153 -6.23 20.48 -8.11
N ASP A 154 -6.91 19.74 -8.96
CA ASP A 154 -8.36 19.63 -9.04
C ASP A 154 -8.81 18.23 -9.48
N TRP A 155 -10.12 17.99 -9.49
CA TRP A 155 -10.72 16.72 -9.89
C TRP A 155 -10.62 16.45 -11.39
N GLU A 156 -10.57 17.49 -12.23
CA GLU A 156 -10.40 17.34 -13.68
C GLU A 156 -9.00 16.79 -14.02
N SER A 157 -7.97 17.35 -13.40
CA SER A 157 -6.60 16.83 -13.50
C SER A 157 -6.48 15.39 -12.99
N LEU A 158 -7.18 15.06 -11.90
CA LEU A 158 -7.21 13.73 -11.35
C LEU A 158 -7.84 12.73 -12.33
N ASP A 159 -8.92 13.08 -13.05
CA ASP A 159 -9.59 12.20 -14.00
C ASP A 159 -8.62 11.68 -15.07
N ALA A 160 -7.76 12.52 -15.60
CA ALA A 160 -6.72 12.14 -16.55
C ALA A 160 -5.75 11.10 -15.93
N LEU A 161 -5.31 11.31 -14.68
CA LEU A 161 -4.39 10.42 -13.99
C LEU A 161 -5.03 9.06 -13.68
N ILE A 162 -6.31 9.05 -13.24
CA ILE A 162 -7.07 7.83 -12.99
C ILE A 162 -7.33 7.05 -14.28
N SER A 163 -7.54 7.74 -15.39
CA SER A 163 -7.70 7.10 -16.69
C SER A 163 -6.43 6.41 -17.17
N LEU A 164 -5.26 6.94 -16.81
CA LEU A 164 -3.96 6.40 -17.21
C LEU A 164 -3.49 5.24 -16.32
N LEU A 165 -3.63 5.38 -15.02
CA LEU A 165 -3.02 4.48 -14.04
C LEU A 165 -3.41 2.99 -14.24
N PRO A 166 -4.68 2.58 -14.24
CA PRO A 166 -5.03 1.18 -14.40
C PRO A 166 -4.72 0.64 -15.81
N ARG A 167 -4.80 1.47 -16.84
CA ARG A 167 -4.42 1.08 -18.22
C ARG A 167 -2.95 0.78 -18.34
N SER A 168 -2.11 1.62 -17.75
CA SER A 168 -0.66 1.45 -17.77
C SER A 168 -0.18 0.33 -16.85
N ALA A 169 -0.86 0.12 -15.71
CA ALA A 169 -0.46 -0.88 -14.73
C ALA A 169 -0.88 -2.31 -15.13
N THR A 170 -2.14 -2.50 -15.53
CA THR A 170 -2.76 -3.82 -15.69
C THR A 170 -3.56 -3.98 -17.00
N GLY A 171 -3.60 -2.98 -17.85
CA GLY A 171 -4.40 -2.98 -19.08
C GLY A 171 -5.93 -2.82 -18.85
N GLN A 172 -6.35 -2.56 -17.62
CA GLN A 172 -7.76 -2.34 -17.29
C GLN A 172 -8.23 -0.96 -17.78
N LYS A 173 -9.47 -0.85 -18.26
CA LYS A 173 -10.07 0.45 -18.61
C LYS A 173 -10.29 1.30 -17.37
N ILE A 174 -10.74 0.67 -16.28
CA ILE A 174 -10.96 1.27 -14.96
C ILE A 174 -10.53 0.27 -13.89
N THR A 175 -10.23 0.76 -12.70
CA THR A 175 -9.98 -0.05 -11.50
C THR A 175 -11.28 -0.60 -10.93
N THR A 176 -11.20 -1.65 -10.10
CA THR A 176 -12.36 -2.20 -9.42
C THR A 176 -12.90 -1.23 -8.36
N TYR A 177 -12.01 -0.62 -7.60
CA TYR A 177 -12.36 0.35 -6.56
C TYR A 177 -11.59 1.65 -6.77
N LEU A 178 -12.33 2.74 -6.80
CA LEU A 178 -11.83 4.10 -6.67
C LEU A 178 -12.43 4.68 -5.40
N THR A 179 -11.59 5.06 -4.46
CA THR A 179 -12.04 5.55 -3.15
C THR A 179 -11.46 6.93 -2.90
N GLY A 180 -12.33 7.93 -2.76
CA GLY A 180 -11.97 9.27 -2.30
C GLY A 180 -12.27 9.40 -0.81
N ILE A 181 -11.33 9.91 -0.01
CA ILE A 181 -11.46 10.12 1.43
C ILE A 181 -11.11 11.57 1.73
N SER A 182 -12.07 12.30 2.29
CA SER A 182 -11.93 13.74 2.59
C SER A 182 -11.75 14.02 4.09
N GLY A 183 -11.67 12.99 4.92
CA GLY A 183 -11.46 13.13 6.37
C GLY A 183 -11.97 11.93 7.17
N PRO A 184 -11.88 12.00 8.50
CA PRO A 184 -12.39 10.97 9.38
C PRO A 184 -13.93 10.97 9.42
N LYS A 185 -14.53 9.96 10.07
CA LYS A 185 -15.99 9.87 10.24
C LYS A 185 -16.55 11.09 10.95
N ARG A 186 -17.75 11.49 10.53
CA ARG A 186 -18.50 12.58 11.14
C ARG A 186 -19.48 12.04 12.17
N LYS A 187 -20.00 12.92 13.01
CA LYS A 187 -21.03 12.56 13.98
C LYS A 187 -22.27 12.01 13.25
N GLY A 188 -22.58 10.74 13.51
CA GLY A 188 -23.70 10.02 12.88
C GLY A 188 -23.29 9.02 11.82
N ASP A 189 -22.01 9.01 11.38
CA ASP A 189 -21.51 7.97 10.50
C ASP A 189 -21.39 6.65 11.26
N VAL A 190 -21.75 5.56 10.60
CA VAL A 190 -21.78 4.21 11.22
C VAL A 190 -20.39 3.66 11.42
N ASP A 191 -19.50 3.87 10.44
CA ASP A 191 -18.14 3.36 10.41
C ASP A 191 -17.13 4.44 9.96
N GLY A 192 -15.86 4.07 9.92
CA GLY A 192 -14.75 4.93 9.55
C GLY A 192 -13.88 5.32 10.75
N PRO A 193 -12.66 5.81 10.49
CA PRO A 193 -11.71 6.21 11.51
C PRO A 193 -12.21 7.42 12.30
N GLU A 194 -11.86 7.47 13.57
CA GLU A 194 -12.16 8.63 14.44
C GLU A 194 -11.24 9.80 14.13
N GLU A 195 -10.04 9.51 13.64
CA GLU A 195 -9.04 10.49 13.25
C GLU A 195 -8.27 10.04 12.01
N MET A 196 -7.80 11.01 11.23
CA MET A 196 -7.07 10.80 10.02
C MET A 196 -5.86 11.73 9.94
N HIS A 197 -4.70 11.17 9.67
CA HIS A 197 -3.43 11.87 9.56
C HIS A 197 -2.87 11.73 8.15
N ILE A 198 -2.61 12.82 7.46
CA ILE A 198 -1.97 12.81 6.14
C ILE A 198 -0.53 13.27 6.32
N VAL A 199 0.41 12.37 6.03
CA VAL A 199 1.85 12.64 6.11
C VAL A 199 2.40 12.75 4.71
N ILE A 200 2.70 13.99 4.31
CA ILE A 200 3.31 14.31 3.01
C ILE A 200 4.82 14.17 3.16
N ILE A 201 5.40 13.34 2.31
CA ILE A 201 6.83 12.99 2.36
C ILE A 201 7.55 13.65 1.20
N ASP A 202 8.55 14.46 1.52
CA ASP A 202 9.46 15.05 0.55
C ASP A 202 10.53 14.04 0.13
N ASN A 203 11.35 13.59 1.03
CA ASN A 203 12.46 12.64 0.80
C ASN A 203 13.28 12.98 -0.45
N GLY A 204 13.71 14.25 -0.56
CA GLY A 204 14.53 14.77 -1.66
C GLY A 204 13.76 15.21 -2.92
N ARG A 205 12.42 15.10 -2.95
CA ARG A 205 11.63 15.51 -4.12
C ARG A 205 11.71 16.99 -4.41
N SER A 206 11.73 17.81 -3.38
CA SER A 206 11.90 19.26 -3.51
C SER A 206 13.27 19.66 -4.07
N GLU A 207 14.31 18.87 -3.80
CA GLU A 207 15.66 19.10 -4.34
C GLU A 207 15.73 18.79 -5.84
N ILE A 208 14.91 17.88 -6.34
CA ILE A 208 14.84 17.49 -7.76
C ILE A 208 14.01 18.49 -8.56
N LEU A 209 13.06 19.16 -7.93
CA LEU A 209 12.17 20.12 -8.58
C LEU A 209 12.98 21.31 -9.13
N GLY A 210 12.78 21.63 -10.40
CA GLY A 210 13.52 22.70 -11.10
C GLY A 210 14.88 22.28 -11.67
N THR A 211 15.32 21.02 -11.45
CA THR A 211 16.53 20.45 -12.08
C THR A 211 16.23 19.78 -13.42
N GLU A 212 17.26 19.36 -14.14
CA GLU A 212 17.12 18.55 -15.37
C GLU A 212 16.44 17.20 -15.13
N TYR A 213 16.40 16.72 -13.88
CA TYR A 213 15.80 15.44 -13.48
C TYR A 213 14.34 15.56 -13.00
N GLN A 214 13.75 16.75 -12.95
CA GLN A 214 12.40 17.00 -12.43
C GLN A 214 11.30 16.11 -13.06
N ASN A 215 11.49 15.67 -14.30
CA ASN A 215 10.52 14.79 -14.98
C ASN A 215 10.27 13.46 -14.29
N ILE A 216 11.16 12.99 -13.40
CA ILE A 216 10.93 11.79 -12.62
C ILE A 216 9.75 11.95 -11.65
N LEU A 217 9.44 13.17 -11.23
CA LEU A 217 8.31 13.48 -10.35
C LEU A 217 6.94 13.26 -11.04
N HIS A 218 6.90 13.17 -12.37
CA HIS A 218 5.69 12.80 -13.10
C HIS A 218 5.37 11.29 -13.06
N CYS A 219 6.23 10.49 -12.46
CA CYS A 219 6.03 9.04 -12.35
C CYS A 219 4.79 8.71 -11.51
N ILE A 220 3.74 8.13 -12.10
CA ILE A 220 2.52 7.68 -11.40
C ILE A 220 2.63 6.29 -10.78
N ARG A 221 3.83 5.70 -10.80
CA ARG A 221 4.14 4.36 -10.25
C ARG A 221 3.28 3.23 -10.82
N CYS A 222 2.94 3.30 -12.11
CA CYS A 222 2.16 2.26 -12.79
C CYS A 222 2.96 1.00 -13.13
N GLY A 223 4.30 1.01 -13.05
CA GLY A 223 5.16 -0.13 -13.36
C GLY A 223 5.33 -0.47 -14.84
N ALA A 224 4.70 0.27 -15.76
CA ALA A 224 4.77 -0.03 -17.20
C ALA A 224 6.20 -0.04 -17.75
N CYS A 225 7.07 0.84 -17.25
CA CYS A 225 8.48 0.89 -17.64
C CYS A 225 9.24 -0.41 -17.30
N LEU A 226 8.94 -1.05 -16.17
CA LEU A 226 9.57 -2.31 -15.76
C LEU A 226 9.21 -3.45 -16.72
N ASN A 227 7.97 -3.48 -17.20
CA ASN A 227 7.52 -4.50 -18.15
C ASN A 227 8.27 -4.46 -19.49
N HIS A 228 8.81 -3.30 -19.87
CA HIS A 228 9.56 -3.09 -21.11
C HIS A 228 11.07 -2.97 -20.92
N CYS A 229 11.53 -2.83 -19.68
CA CYS A 229 12.94 -2.62 -19.37
C CYS A 229 13.78 -3.87 -19.72
N PRO A 230 14.77 -3.76 -20.63
CA PRO A 230 15.62 -4.90 -20.94
C PRO A 230 16.50 -5.33 -19.78
N VAL A 231 16.92 -4.38 -18.92
CA VAL A 231 17.72 -4.67 -17.72
C VAL A 231 16.89 -5.46 -16.72
N TYR A 232 15.69 -5.01 -16.40
CA TYR A 232 14.77 -5.70 -15.48
C TYR A 232 14.48 -7.15 -15.95
N ARG A 233 14.31 -7.36 -17.25
CA ARG A 233 14.08 -8.69 -17.83
C ARG A 233 15.27 -9.65 -17.67
N HIS A 234 16.48 -9.11 -17.62
CA HIS A 234 17.70 -9.93 -17.51
C HIS A 234 18.10 -10.23 -16.07
N ILE A 235 18.01 -9.24 -15.17
CA ILE A 235 18.51 -9.39 -13.81
C ILE A 235 17.39 -9.64 -12.78
N GLY A 236 16.14 -9.47 -13.15
CA GLY A 236 14.99 -9.63 -12.26
C GLY A 236 14.76 -8.45 -11.30
N GLY A 237 13.62 -8.47 -10.63
CA GLY A 237 13.20 -7.37 -9.77
C GLY A 237 14.06 -7.17 -8.53
N HIS A 238 14.49 -8.24 -7.89
CA HIS A 238 15.27 -8.16 -6.66
C HIS A 238 16.63 -7.47 -6.83
N ALA A 239 17.23 -7.59 -8.00
CA ALA A 239 18.52 -6.95 -8.29
C ALA A 239 18.37 -5.55 -8.91
N TYR A 240 17.15 -5.19 -9.31
CA TYR A 240 16.87 -3.91 -9.94
C TYR A 240 16.45 -2.82 -8.93
N GLY A 241 16.00 -3.18 -7.75
CA GLY A 241 15.67 -2.29 -6.64
C GLY A 241 14.24 -2.36 -6.21
#